data_1e8be199c919bcb849b61adcb2048c5b
#
_entry.id   1e8be199c919bcb849b61adcb2048c5b
#
_cell.length_a   1.000
_cell.length_b   1.000
_cell.length_c   1.000
_cell.angle_alpha   90.00
_cell.angle_beta   90.00
_cell.angle_gamma   90.00
#
_symmetry.space_group_name_H-M   'P 1'
#
loop_
_entity.id
_entity.type
_entity.pdbx_description
1 polymer ?
#
loop_
_entity_poly.entity_id
_entity_poly.type
_entity_poly.pdbx_seq_one_letter_code
_entity_poly.pdbx_strand_id
1 'polypeptide(L)'
;MKVYISADMEGITGVANWEEVDHNKPAYAQFQKQMSLEVAAACEGAIAAGAKQIMVKDAHYSGRNIIPSYLPDRTRIIMGWSGHPYSMLQEINSRYDALMLVGYHARAGSGGNPLAHTMSSAKIERIFLNDRQASELLLHGTIASKYHVPLAFVSGDSVICGEIKSISPNTITHSTMHGVGDSSISLQPQNSIEIIKRKAQKALSRDLKKCIWAYPSRFKLTIRYMKHADAFKASQYPGARMLSPKSVSYEDRDYDNIMRFILFCV
;
A
#
# COMPACT_ATOMS: atom_id res chain seq x y z
N MET A 1 -7.23 21.54 2.56
CA MET A 1 -6.98 20.21 1.97
C MET A 1 -7.03 19.18 3.07
N LYS A 2 -7.68 18.02 2.81
CA LYS A 2 -7.77 16.85 3.67
C LYS A 2 -7.02 15.71 2.99
N VAL A 3 -5.96 15.19 3.64
CA VAL A 3 -5.06 14.19 3.07
C VAL A 3 -5.24 12.85 3.78
N TYR A 4 -5.26 11.76 3.02
CA TYR A 4 -5.19 10.40 3.53
C TYR A 4 -3.80 9.83 3.27
N ILE A 5 -3.21 9.18 4.28
CA ILE A 5 -1.92 8.50 4.18
C ILE A 5 -2.14 7.05 4.61
N SER A 6 -1.80 6.09 3.76
CA SER A 6 -1.67 4.69 4.15
C SER A 6 -0.20 4.34 4.28
N ALA A 7 0.17 3.70 5.37
CA ALA A 7 1.56 3.43 5.71
C ALA A 7 1.79 1.93 5.89
N ASP A 8 2.79 1.43 5.18
CA ASP A 8 3.26 0.06 5.22
C ASP A 8 4.73 0.01 5.67
N MET A 9 5.30 -1.17 5.87
CA MET A 9 6.61 -1.27 6.50
C MET A 9 7.69 -1.90 5.62
N GLU A 10 7.33 -2.79 4.70
CA GLU A 10 8.30 -3.53 3.89
C GLU A 10 9.04 -2.66 2.86
N GLY A 11 8.50 -1.49 2.54
CA GLY A 11 9.11 -0.53 1.64
C GLY A 11 9.76 0.67 2.33
N ILE A 12 9.89 0.70 3.67
CA ILE A 12 10.63 1.77 4.36
C ILE A 12 12.14 1.62 4.18
N THR A 13 12.87 2.70 4.41
CA THR A 13 14.32 2.74 4.25
C THR A 13 15.01 1.75 5.18
N GLY A 14 15.87 0.91 4.59
CA GLY A 14 16.76 0.01 5.32
C GLY A 14 16.21 -1.39 5.57
N VAL A 15 14.93 -1.65 5.33
CA VAL A 15 14.34 -2.99 5.48
C VAL A 15 14.92 -3.96 4.45
N ALA A 16 15.30 -5.16 4.92
CA ALA A 16 15.82 -6.25 4.09
C ALA A 16 15.35 -7.64 4.54
N ASN A 17 14.74 -7.76 5.74
CA ASN A 17 14.39 -9.05 6.31
C ASN A 17 13.05 -9.00 7.06
N TRP A 18 12.34 -10.14 7.08
CA TRP A 18 11.07 -10.29 7.79
C TRP A 18 11.17 -10.03 9.31
N GLU A 19 12.33 -10.29 9.93
CA GLU A 19 12.52 -10.00 11.36
C GLU A 19 12.47 -8.51 11.69
N GLU A 20 12.72 -7.66 10.71
CA GLU A 20 12.71 -6.20 10.84
C GLU A 20 11.29 -5.61 10.84
N VAL A 21 10.33 -6.38 10.33
CA VAL A 21 8.92 -5.97 10.20
C VAL A 21 7.98 -6.79 11.09
N ASP A 22 8.48 -7.78 11.83
CA ASP A 22 7.71 -8.61 12.79
C ASP A 22 7.88 -8.08 14.22
N HIS A 23 6.77 -7.61 14.81
CA HIS A 23 6.74 -7.05 16.18
C HIS A 23 7.20 -8.02 17.28
N ASN A 24 7.30 -9.32 17.00
CA ASN A 24 7.82 -10.33 17.95
C ASN A 24 9.35 -10.46 17.89
N LYS A 25 10.03 -9.71 17.04
CA LYS A 25 11.46 -9.80 16.81
C LYS A 25 12.22 -8.60 17.37
N PRO A 26 13.44 -8.80 17.92
CA PRO A 26 14.23 -7.71 18.50
C PRO A 26 14.58 -6.59 17.50
N ALA A 27 14.79 -6.93 16.22
CA ALA A 27 15.13 -5.98 15.18
C ALA A 27 13.99 -4.98 14.86
N TYR A 28 12.76 -5.33 15.15
CA TYR A 28 11.57 -4.57 14.82
C TYR A 28 11.56 -3.13 15.36
N ALA A 29 11.98 -2.91 16.61
CA ALA A 29 11.87 -1.60 17.26
C ALA A 29 12.58 -0.47 16.50
N GLN A 30 13.73 -0.77 15.88
CA GLN A 30 14.46 0.19 15.05
C GLN A 30 13.64 0.59 13.82
N PHE A 31 13.03 -0.37 13.13
CA PHE A 31 12.27 -0.14 11.89
C PHE A 31 10.88 0.40 12.17
N GLN A 32 10.27 0.06 13.32
CA GLN A 32 9.07 0.72 13.83
C GLN A 32 9.28 2.24 13.98
N LYS A 33 10.42 2.63 14.55
CA LYS A 33 10.79 4.04 14.65
C LYS A 33 11.00 4.66 13.27
N GLN A 34 11.72 3.98 12.38
CA GLN A 34 11.97 4.47 11.02
C GLN A 34 10.67 4.69 10.24
N MET A 35 9.75 3.71 10.26
CA MET A 35 8.41 3.85 9.68
C MET A 35 7.69 5.09 10.22
N SER A 36 7.69 5.26 11.55
CA SER A 36 7.02 6.38 12.20
C SER A 36 7.59 7.73 11.75
N LEU A 37 8.92 7.84 11.59
CA LEU A 37 9.58 9.05 11.12
C LEU A 37 9.31 9.33 9.64
N GLU A 38 9.27 8.32 8.78
CA GLU A 38 8.92 8.49 7.36
C GLU A 38 7.46 8.95 7.19
N VAL A 39 6.54 8.38 7.99
CA VAL A 39 5.12 8.82 8.01
C VAL A 39 5.00 10.25 8.54
N ALA A 40 5.71 10.59 9.62
CA ALA A 40 5.76 11.96 10.15
C ALA A 40 6.26 12.95 9.10
N ALA A 41 7.32 12.61 8.38
CA ALA A 41 7.85 13.44 7.29
C ALA A 41 6.83 13.66 6.16
N ALA A 42 6.08 12.62 5.79
CA ALA A 42 5.00 12.77 4.82
C ALA A 42 3.88 13.68 5.34
N CYS A 43 3.50 13.55 6.62
CA CYS A 43 2.54 14.45 7.29
C CYS A 43 3.03 15.91 7.30
N GLU A 44 4.29 16.14 7.66
CA GLU A 44 4.90 17.47 7.69
C GLU A 44 4.95 18.09 6.28
N GLY A 45 5.28 17.29 5.25
CA GLY A 45 5.21 17.71 3.86
C GLY A 45 3.79 18.10 3.45
N ALA A 46 2.79 17.34 3.88
CA ALA A 46 1.38 17.67 3.64
C ALA A 46 0.96 18.97 4.34
N ILE A 47 1.37 19.19 5.59
CA ILE A 47 1.11 20.43 6.33
C ILE A 47 1.75 21.63 5.62
N ALA A 48 3.00 21.48 5.17
CA ALA A 48 3.72 22.52 4.43
C ALA A 48 3.05 22.86 3.08
N ALA A 49 2.32 21.90 2.49
CA ALA A 49 1.48 22.13 1.29
C ALA A 49 0.06 22.66 1.61
N GLY A 50 -0.25 22.94 2.88
CA GLY A 50 -1.54 23.51 3.30
C GLY A 50 -2.60 22.48 3.71
N ALA A 51 -2.22 21.25 4.04
CA ALA A 51 -3.15 20.29 4.60
C ALA A 51 -3.65 20.75 5.98
N LYS A 52 -4.97 20.74 6.15
CA LYS A 52 -5.64 21.13 7.40
C LYS A 52 -5.99 19.92 8.27
N GLN A 53 -6.19 18.77 7.64
CA GLN A 53 -6.51 17.51 8.28
C GLN A 53 -5.76 16.38 7.59
N ILE A 54 -5.17 15.49 8.37
CA ILE A 54 -4.48 14.31 7.88
C ILE A 54 -5.05 13.09 8.60
N MET A 55 -5.42 12.08 7.84
CA MET A 55 -5.74 10.76 8.33
C MET A 55 -4.60 9.81 7.96
N VAL A 56 -4.02 9.15 8.92
CA VAL A 56 -3.03 8.08 8.72
C VAL A 56 -3.68 6.74 9.02
N LYS A 57 -3.55 5.77 8.13
CA LYS A 57 -3.86 4.36 8.38
C LYS A 57 -2.55 3.59 8.52
N ASP A 58 -2.38 2.97 9.66
CA ASP A 58 -1.35 1.97 9.87
C ASP A 58 -1.79 0.67 9.17
N ALA A 59 -1.11 0.31 8.10
CA ALA A 59 -1.54 -0.73 7.18
C ALA A 59 -0.64 -1.97 7.17
N HIS A 60 0.37 -2.03 8.04
CA HIS A 60 1.26 -3.17 8.13
C HIS A 60 0.81 -4.18 9.21
N TYR A 61 0.83 -5.45 8.89
CA TYR A 61 0.67 -6.62 9.78
C TYR A 61 -0.46 -6.46 10.83
N SER A 62 -0.13 -6.02 12.06
CA SER A 62 -1.12 -5.84 13.15
C SER A 62 -1.91 -4.52 13.04
N GLY A 63 -1.48 -3.60 12.17
CA GLY A 63 -1.99 -2.23 12.11
C GLY A 63 -1.66 -1.40 13.35
N ARG A 64 -0.57 -1.73 14.09
CA ARG A 64 -0.16 -1.10 15.36
C ARG A 64 1.35 -0.83 15.38
N ASN A 65 1.89 -0.38 14.27
CA ASN A 65 3.32 -0.21 14.07
C ASN A 65 3.77 1.23 14.26
N ILE A 66 2.94 2.21 13.88
CA ILE A 66 3.27 3.62 14.02
C ILE A 66 3.25 4.04 15.48
N ILE A 67 4.28 4.77 15.91
CA ILE A 67 4.35 5.39 17.24
C ILE A 67 3.67 6.76 17.16
N PRO A 68 2.45 6.95 17.74
CA PRO A 68 1.65 8.16 17.50
C PRO A 68 2.32 9.47 17.93
N SER A 69 3.20 9.42 18.94
CA SER A 69 3.91 10.61 19.44
C SER A 69 4.88 11.25 18.45
N TYR A 70 5.24 10.56 17.36
CA TYR A 70 6.03 11.15 16.27
C TYR A 70 5.19 11.95 15.27
N LEU A 71 3.86 11.74 15.26
CA LEU A 71 2.98 12.39 14.28
C LEU A 71 2.66 13.84 14.68
N PRO A 72 2.55 14.77 13.71
CA PRO A 72 2.14 16.16 13.99
C PRO A 72 0.70 16.26 14.53
N ASP A 73 0.41 17.31 15.31
CA ASP A 73 -0.88 17.56 15.99
C ASP A 73 -2.12 17.53 15.09
N ARG A 74 -1.98 17.81 13.79
CA ARG A 74 -3.11 17.83 12.84
C ARG A 74 -3.47 16.44 12.29
N THR A 75 -2.87 15.39 12.84
CA THR A 75 -3.01 14.02 12.37
C THR A 75 -4.00 13.23 13.22
N ARG A 76 -4.85 12.47 12.56
CA ARG A 76 -5.62 11.36 13.15
C ARG A 76 -5.06 10.05 12.65
N ILE A 77 -5.06 9.03 13.47
CA ILE A 77 -4.54 7.71 13.11
C ILE A 77 -5.61 6.64 13.26
N ILE A 78 -5.69 5.73 12.28
CA ILE A 78 -6.45 4.49 12.33
C ILE A 78 -5.47 3.37 12.64
N MET A 79 -5.58 2.79 13.81
CA MET A 79 -4.77 1.65 14.26
C MET A 79 -5.61 0.37 14.32
N GLY A 80 -5.02 -0.77 14.01
CA GLY A 80 -5.69 -2.07 13.96
C GLY A 80 -6.60 -2.23 12.74
N TRP A 81 -7.34 -3.33 12.71
CA TRP A 81 -8.20 -3.73 11.60
C TRP A 81 -9.63 -3.85 12.06
N SER A 82 -10.54 -3.13 11.42
CA SER A 82 -11.98 -3.20 11.71
C SER A 82 -12.70 -4.34 11.00
N GLY A 83 -12.04 -5.05 10.08
CA GLY A 83 -12.71 -5.98 9.16
C GLY A 83 -13.42 -5.28 7.99
N HIS A 84 -13.20 -3.99 7.77
CA HIS A 84 -13.73 -3.29 6.61
C HIS A 84 -13.03 -3.78 5.32
N PRO A 85 -13.76 -4.04 4.21
CA PRO A 85 -13.17 -4.54 2.97
C PRO A 85 -12.05 -3.67 2.40
N TYR A 86 -12.09 -2.35 2.61
CA TYR A 86 -11.04 -1.44 2.14
C TYR A 86 -9.72 -1.56 2.90
N SER A 87 -9.67 -2.37 3.98
CA SER A 87 -8.42 -2.78 4.64
C SER A 87 -7.42 -1.62 4.83
N MET A 88 -6.36 -1.57 4.02
CA MET A 88 -5.29 -0.56 4.09
C MET A 88 -5.76 0.87 3.78
N LEU A 89 -6.94 1.05 3.20
CA LEU A 89 -7.60 2.35 2.96
C LEU A 89 -8.95 2.48 3.69
N GLN A 90 -9.10 1.84 4.84
CA GLN A 90 -10.29 1.99 5.68
C GLN A 90 -10.68 3.46 5.85
N GLU A 91 -11.97 3.79 5.75
CA GLU A 91 -12.54 5.15 5.85
C GLU A 91 -12.22 6.11 4.69
N ILE A 92 -11.49 5.69 3.64
CA ILE A 92 -11.30 6.56 2.47
C ILE A 92 -12.64 6.82 1.77
N ASN A 93 -12.86 8.06 1.34
CA ASN A 93 -14.06 8.47 0.64
C ASN A 93 -13.80 9.78 -0.14
N SER A 94 -14.81 10.25 -0.90
CA SER A 94 -14.71 11.45 -1.76
C SER A 94 -14.47 12.78 -1.03
N ARG A 95 -14.42 12.79 0.31
CA ARG A 95 -14.07 13.99 1.11
C ARG A 95 -12.57 14.21 1.27
N TYR A 96 -11.74 13.28 0.81
CA TYR A 96 -10.28 13.44 0.78
C TYR A 96 -9.85 14.08 -0.53
N ASP A 97 -8.95 15.05 -0.45
CA ASP A 97 -8.39 15.75 -1.61
C ASP A 97 -7.19 15.01 -2.23
N ALA A 98 -6.51 14.17 -1.45
CA ALA A 98 -5.36 13.40 -1.90
C ALA A 98 -5.12 12.15 -1.06
N LEU A 99 -4.53 11.13 -1.71
CA LEU A 99 -3.95 9.93 -1.11
C LEU A 99 -2.42 9.99 -1.24
N MET A 100 -1.73 9.57 -0.18
CA MET A 100 -0.30 9.26 -0.19
C MET A 100 -0.08 7.85 0.35
N LEU A 101 0.85 7.11 -0.23
CA LEU A 101 1.26 5.78 0.22
C LEU A 101 2.73 5.85 0.67
N VAL A 102 3.02 5.39 1.89
CA VAL A 102 4.35 5.45 2.50
C VAL A 102 4.80 4.05 2.85
N GLY A 103 6.02 3.67 2.48
CA GLY A 103 6.58 2.36 2.80
C GLY A 103 5.99 1.18 2.03
N TYR A 104 5.35 1.42 0.89
CA TYR A 104 4.78 0.36 0.04
C TYR A 104 5.86 -0.42 -0.69
N HIS A 105 5.54 -1.63 -1.11
CA HIS A 105 6.52 -2.58 -1.63
C HIS A 105 6.08 -3.29 -2.91
N ALA A 106 7.02 -3.96 -3.55
CA ALA A 106 6.84 -4.75 -4.76
C ALA A 106 5.85 -5.92 -4.53
N ARG A 107 5.05 -6.21 -5.54
CA ARG A 107 4.04 -7.26 -5.53
C ARG A 107 4.63 -8.67 -5.41
N ALA A 108 3.81 -9.63 -4.99
CA ALA A 108 4.13 -11.06 -5.00
C ALA A 108 4.66 -11.53 -6.36
N GLY A 109 5.74 -12.31 -6.32
CA GLY A 109 6.38 -12.88 -7.51
C GLY A 109 7.17 -11.89 -8.35
N SER A 110 7.52 -10.70 -7.82
CA SER A 110 8.50 -9.79 -8.41
C SER A 110 9.81 -9.79 -7.63
N GLY A 111 10.90 -9.34 -8.27
CA GLY A 111 12.14 -9.00 -7.59
C GLY A 111 12.13 -7.55 -7.10
N GLY A 112 13.27 -7.08 -6.58
CA GLY A 112 13.48 -5.67 -6.21
C GLY A 112 13.05 -5.27 -4.81
N ASN A 113 12.48 -6.21 -4.04
CA ASN A 113 12.31 -6.15 -2.60
C ASN A 113 12.42 -7.58 -2.03
N PRO A 114 13.26 -7.83 -1.02
CA PRO A 114 13.36 -9.15 -0.37
C PRO A 114 12.04 -9.65 0.22
N LEU A 115 11.16 -8.72 0.61
CA LEU A 115 9.87 -9.01 1.23
C LEU A 115 8.70 -8.90 0.26
N ALA A 116 8.93 -8.94 -1.06
CA ALA A 116 7.89 -8.78 -2.07
C ALA A 116 6.75 -9.79 -1.91
N HIS A 117 5.54 -9.27 -1.68
CA HIS A 117 4.32 -10.08 -1.53
C HIS A 117 3.08 -9.27 -1.93
N THR A 118 1.89 -9.86 -1.83
CA THR A 118 0.61 -9.14 -1.97
C THR A 118 -0.38 -9.72 -0.97
N MET A 119 -0.78 -8.93 0.01
CA MET A 119 -1.72 -9.22 1.11
C MET A 119 -1.22 -10.29 2.09
N SER A 120 -0.73 -11.42 1.62
CA SER A 120 -0.26 -12.52 2.47
C SER A 120 0.89 -13.27 1.80
N SER A 121 2.09 -13.12 2.34
CA SER A 121 3.27 -13.88 1.89
C SER A 121 3.14 -15.39 2.08
N ALA A 122 2.37 -15.83 3.09
CA ALA A 122 2.16 -17.24 3.40
C ALA A 122 1.13 -17.95 2.50
N LYS A 123 0.15 -17.20 1.98
CA LYS A 123 -0.99 -17.78 1.24
C LYS A 123 -0.95 -17.49 -0.25
N ILE A 124 -0.45 -16.34 -0.66
CA ILE A 124 -0.62 -15.80 -2.01
C ILE A 124 0.68 -15.93 -2.81
N GLU A 125 0.60 -16.65 -3.92
CA GLU A 125 1.68 -16.70 -4.90
C GLU A 125 1.60 -15.49 -5.84
N ARG A 126 0.39 -15.14 -6.34
CA ARG A 126 0.15 -13.98 -7.22
C ARG A 126 -1.31 -13.56 -7.19
N ILE A 127 -1.55 -12.26 -7.38
CA ILE A 127 -2.88 -11.70 -7.64
C ILE A 127 -2.86 -10.98 -8.99
N PHE A 128 -3.94 -11.10 -9.75
CA PHE A 128 -4.16 -10.36 -10.98
C PHE A 128 -5.48 -9.59 -10.90
N LEU A 129 -5.45 -8.31 -11.27
CA LEU A 129 -6.62 -7.48 -11.45
C LEU A 129 -6.72 -7.06 -12.92
N ASN A 130 -7.77 -7.48 -13.62
CA ASN A 130 -7.95 -7.28 -15.06
C ASN A 130 -6.70 -7.67 -15.86
N ASP A 131 -6.21 -8.90 -15.62
CA ASP A 131 -5.03 -9.52 -16.24
C ASP A 131 -3.69 -8.81 -15.95
N ARG A 132 -3.69 -7.72 -15.18
CA ARG A 132 -2.48 -7.09 -14.66
C ARG A 132 -2.12 -7.67 -13.29
N GLN A 133 -0.88 -8.09 -13.12
CA GLN A 133 -0.40 -8.55 -11.81
C GLN A 133 -0.46 -7.42 -10.80
N ALA A 134 -1.13 -7.65 -9.67
CA ALA A 134 -1.49 -6.63 -8.72
C ALA A 134 -0.57 -6.61 -7.49
N SER A 135 -0.11 -5.41 -7.17
CA SER A 135 0.42 -5.04 -5.85
C SER A 135 -0.71 -4.58 -4.94
N GLU A 136 -0.42 -4.41 -3.67
CA GLU A 136 -1.32 -3.77 -2.71
C GLU A 136 -1.63 -2.32 -3.10
N LEU A 137 -0.65 -1.62 -3.68
CA LEU A 137 -0.84 -0.30 -4.26
C LEU A 137 -1.94 -0.32 -5.34
N LEU A 138 -1.88 -1.27 -6.30
CA LEU A 138 -2.87 -1.34 -7.37
C LEU A 138 -4.25 -1.67 -6.81
N LEU A 139 -4.35 -2.64 -5.90
CA LEU A 139 -5.62 -3.04 -5.29
C LEU A 139 -6.26 -1.87 -4.54
N HIS A 140 -5.53 -1.25 -3.64
CA HIS A 140 -6.08 -0.20 -2.79
C HIS A 140 -6.17 1.15 -3.52
N GLY A 141 -5.23 1.47 -4.39
CA GLY A 141 -5.31 2.67 -5.22
C GLY A 141 -6.52 2.68 -6.17
N THR A 142 -7.00 1.51 -6.58
CA THR A 142 -8.27 1.40 -7.34
C THR A 142 -9.48 1.84 -6.49
N ILE A 143 -9.46 1.64 -5.16
CA ILE A 143 -10.49 2.20 -4.26
C ILE A 143 -10.44 3.73 -4.28
N ALA A 144 -9.25 4.32 -4.21
CA ALA A 144 -9.11 5.77 -4.28
C ALA A 144 -9.63 6.33 -5.61
N SER A 145 -9.35 5.64 -6.72
CA SER A 145 -9.85 5.99 -8.04
C SER A 145 -11.39 5.96 -8.13
N LYS A 146 -12.07 5.00 -7.45
CA LYS A 146 -13.53 4.95 -7.31
C LYS A 146 -14.09 6.26 -6.74
N TYR A 147 -13.40 6.85 -5.79
CA TYR A 147 -13.81 8.09 -5.12
C TYR A 147 -13.21 9.36 -5.76
N HIS A 148 -12.52 9.22 -6.90
CA HIS A 148 -11.79 10.31 -7.55
C HIS A 148 -10.75 10.98 -6.63
N VAL A 149 -10.19 10.24 -5.68
CA VAL A 149 -9.11 10.71 -4.81
C VAL A 149 -7.77 10.46 -5.50
N PRO A 150 -7.03 11.52 -5.86
CA PRO A 150 -5.76 11.40 -6.56
C PRO A 150 -4.67 10.77 -5.69
N LEU A 151 -3.93 9.79 -6.22
CA LEU A 151 -2.71 9.28 -5.59
C LEU A 151 -1.55 10.21 -5.88
N ALA A 152 -1.29 11.15 -4.98
CA ALA A 152 -0.33 12.23 -5.18
C ALA A 152 1.13 11.80 -4.97
N PHE A 153 1.38 10.92 -3.98
CA PHE A 153 2.73 10.53 -3.57
C PHE A 153 2.82 9.06 -3.20
N VAL A 154 3.93 8.42 -3.56
CA VAL A 154 4.31 7.06 -3.14
C VAL A 154 5.77 7.05 -2.73
N SER A 155 6.08 6.53 -1.52
CA SER A 155 7.41 6.08 -1.15
C SER A 155 7.42 4.56 -0.93
N GLY A 156 8.51 3.92 -1.30
CA GLY A 156 8.69 2.49 -1.19
C GLY A 156 9.87 2.01 -2.02
N ASP A 157 9.95 0.73 -2.32
CA ASP A 157 11.03 0.22 -3.16
C ASP A 157 10.98 0.75 -4.61
N SER A 158 12.04 0.51 -5.37
CA SER A 158 12.15 0.99 -6.75
C SER A 158 11.13 0.37 -7.70
N VAL A 159 10.68 -0.87 -7.44
CA VAL A 159 9.72 -1.60 -8.28
C VAL A 159 8.32 -1.02 -8.10
N ILE A 160 7.87 -0.78 -6.86
CA ILE A 160 6.56 -0.16 -6.62
C ILE A 160 6.52 1.28 -7.15
N CYS A 161 7.62 2.02 -7.03
CA CYS A 161 7.76 3.34 -7.63
C CYS A 161 7.67 3.31 -9.16
N GLY A 162 8.25 2.30 -9.80
CA GLY A 162 8.13 2.06 -11.25
C GLY A 162 6.72 1.64 -11.66
N GLU A 163 6.08 0.80 -10.86
CA GLU A 163 4.70 0.34 -11.10
C GLU A 163 3.73 1.52 -11.16
N ILE A 164 3.73 2.40 -10.15
CA ILE A 164 2.82 3.55 -10.15
C ILE A 164 3.12 4.52 -11.28
N LYS A 165 4.36 4.69 -11.68
CA LYS A 165 4.70 5.53 -12.83
C LYS A 165 4.10 5.01 -14.14
N SER A 166 3.94 3.71 -14.29
CA SER A 166 3.27 3.11 -15.46
C SER A 166 1.75 3.29 -15.46
N ILE A 167 1.13 3.56 -14.29
CA ILE A 167 -0.32 3.74 -14.12
C ILE A 167 -0.69 5.22 -14.08
N SER A 168 0.04 5.99 -13.28
CA SER A 168 -0.15 7.42 -13.04
C SER A 168 1.20 8.14 -13.13
N PRO A 169 1.65 8.52 -14.34
CA PRO A 169 2.97 9.14 -14.55
C PRO A 169 3.19 10.43 -13.75
N ASN A 170 2.09 11.10 -13.38
CA ASN A 170 2.14 12.34 -12.62
C ASN A 170 2.27 12.14 -11.10
N THR A 171 2.04 10.95 -10.57
CA THR A 171 2.29 10.65 -9.15
C THR A 171 3.77 10.86 -8.82
N ILE A 172 4.08 11.63 -7.78
CA ILE A 172 5.46 11.80 -7.32
C ILE A 172 5.89 10.57 -6.53
N THR A 173 7.10 10.08 -6.78
CA THR A 173 7.64 8.88 -6.13
C THR A 173 8.96 9.14 -5.43
N HIS A 174 9.24 8.38 -4.38
CA HIS A 174 10.54 8.28 -3.73
C HIS A 174 10.90 6.82 -3.53
N SER A 175 11.95 6.37 -4.23
CA SER A 175 12.51 5.04 -3.97
C SER A 175 13.38 5.12 -2.70
N THR A 176 12.97 4.39 -1.68
CA THR A 176 13.67 4.25 -0.39
C THR A 176 14.78 3.23 -0.48
N MET A 177 14.56 2.19 -1.31
CA MET A 177 15.51 1.11 -1.53
C MET A 177 15.34 0.43 -2.88
N HIS A 178 16.33 -0.38 -3.22
CA HIS A 178 16.33 -1.34 -4.32
C HIS A 178 16.83 -2.69 -3.81
N GLY A 179 16.04 -3.75 -3.96
CA GLY A 179 16.39 -5.10 -3.53
C GLY A 179 17.17 -5.88 -4.58
N VAL A 180 18.16 -6.64 -4.13
CA VAL A 180 18.95 -7.57 -4.96
C VAL A 180 19.03 -8.91 -4.23
N GLY A 181 18.25 -9.92 -4.67
CA GLY A 181 18.07 -11.16 -3.92
C GLY A 181 17.52 -10.84 -2.52
N ASP A 182 18.14 -11.38 -1.49
CA ASP A 182 17.78 -11.15 -0.09
C ASP A 182 18.48 -9.93 0.56
N SER A 183 19.02 -9.02 -0.26
CA SER A 183 19.63 -7.79 0.22
C SER A 183 18.87 -6.55 -0.26
N SER A 184 19.01 -5.43 0.46
CA SER A 184 18.52 -4.13 0.05
C SER A 184 19.63 -3.10 -0.01
N ILE A 185 19.60 -2.25 -1.04
CA ILE A 185 20.45 -1.07 -1.18
C ILE A 185 19.56 0.13 -0.89
N SER A 186 19.79 0.77 0.25
CA SER A 186 18.96 1.88 0.73
C SER A 186 19.75 3.17 0.83
N LEU A 187 19.01 4.29 0.81
CA LEU A 187 19.57 5.57 1.23
C LEU A 187 19.86 5.56 2.74
N GLN A 188 20.69 6.52 3.17
CA GLN A 188 20.82 6.80 4.60
C GLN A 188 19.45 7.27 5.14
N PRO A 189 18.97 6.74 6.30
CA PRO A 189 17.61 6.97 6.79
C PRO A 189 17.19 8.44 6.92
N GLN A 190 18.06 9.31 7.47
CA GLN A 190 17.75 10.72 7.62
C GLN A 190 17.58 11.43 6.28
N ASN A 191 18.40 11.09 5.28
CA ASN A 191 18.27 11.64 3.93
C ASN A 191 16.94 11.23 3.29
N SER A 192 16.50 9.98 3.51
CA SER A 192 15.22 9.49 3.01
C SER A 192 14.05 10.27 3.62
N ILE A 193 14.06 10.49 4.94
CA ILE A 193 13.06 11.28 5.68
C ILE A 193 12.93 12.69 5.08
N GLU A 194 14.06 13.39 4.87
CA GLU A 194 14.07 14.73 4.29
C GLU A 194 13.53 14.77 2.86
N ILE A 195 13.87 13.77 2.06
CA ILE A 195 13.37 13.65 0.68
C ILE A 195 11.86 13.38 0.68
N ILE A 196 11.37 12.50 1.55
CA ILE A 196 9.93 12.21 1.70
C ILE A 196 9.18 13.49 2.02
N LYS A 197 9.59 14.25 3.03
CA LYS A 197 8.97 15.53 3.41
C LYS A 197 8.87 16.49 2.22
N ARG A 198 10.00 16.74 1.55
CA ARG A 198 10.08 17.65 0.41
C ARG A 198 9.22 17.18 -0.77
N LYS A 199 9.25 15.87 -1.09
CA LYS A 199 8.49 15.31 -2.21
C LYS A 199 7.00 15.23 -1.93
N ALA A 200 6.58 14.94 -0.70
CA ALA A 200 5.18 15.00 -0.27
C ALA A 200 4.62 16.43 -0.41
N GLN A 201 5.36 17.44 0.05
CA GLN A 201 4.99 18.84 -0.15
C GLN A 201 4.84 19.17 -1.65
N LYS A 202 5.85 18.82 -2.46
CA LYS A 202 5.82 19.05 -3.91
C LYS A 202 4.64 18.36 -4.58
N ALA A 203 4.31 17.15 -4.16
CA ALA A 203 3.21 16.36 -4.71
C ALA A 203 1.86 17.06 -4.52
N LEU A 204 1.62 17.56 -3.32
CA LEU A 204 0.36 18.21 -2.96
C LEU A 204 0.25 19.66 -3.44
N SER A 205 1.34 20.29 -3.88
CA SER A 205 1.36 21.65 -4.44
C SER A 205 1.16 21.68 -5.96
N ARG A 206 0.74 20.58 -6.59
CA ARG A 206 0.54 20.45 -8.04
C ARG A 206 -0.93 20.28 -8.40
N ASP A 207 -1.21 20.22 -9.70
CA ASP A 207 -2.52 19.80 -10.21
C ASP A 207 -2.76 18.32 -9.92
N LEU A 208 -3.49 18.03 -8.86
CA LEU A 208 -3.75 16.69 -8.36
C LEU A 208 -4.64 15.87 -9.29
N LYS A 209 -5.47 16.50 -10.12
CA LYS A 209 -6.39 15.81 -11.05
C LYS A 209 -5.62 14.90 -12.01
N LYS A 210 -4.38 15.25 -12.35
CA LYS A 210 -3.49 14.45 -13.20
C LYS A 210 -3.00 13.15 -12.54
N CYS A 211 -3.24 12.96 -11.25
CA CYS A 211 -2.88 11.77 -10.48
C CYS A 211 -4.06 10.82 -10.26
N ILE A 212 -5.20 11.06 -10.90
CA ILE A 212 -6.36 10.15 -10.91
C ILE A 212 -6.23 9.26 -12.15
N TRP A 213 -6.28 7.94 -11.97
CA TRP A 213 -6.37 7.03 -13.11
C TRP A 213 -7.79 6.54 -13.36
N ALA A 214 -8.01 5.94 -14.53
CA ALA A 214 -9.33 5.48 -14.93
C ALA A 214 -9.83 4.36 -13.99
N TYR A 215 -11.08 4.49 -13.54
CA TYR A 215 -11.78 3.44 -12.81
C TYR A 215 -12.48 2.52 -13.80
N PRO A 216 -12.14 1.21 -13.87
CA PRO A 216 -12.75 0.28 -14.79
C PRO A 216 -14.25 0.08 -14.52
N SER A 217 -15.02 -0.25 -15.55
CA SER A 217 -16.44 -0.58 -15.43
C SER A 217 -16.70 -2.05 -15.07
N ARG A 218 -15.67 -2.89 -15.12
CA ARG A 218 -15.71 -4.32 -14.80
C ARG A 218 -14.37 -4.76 -14.21
N PHE A 219 -14.44 -5.67 -13.26
CA PHE A 219 -13.29 -6.19 -12.57
C PHE A 219 -13.28 -7.71 -12.63
N LYS A 220 -12.11 -8.27 -12.94
CA LYS A 220 -11.79 -9.68 -12.82
C LYS A 220 -10.58 -9.80 -11.89
N LEU A 221 -10.80 -10.38 -10.73
CA LEU A 221 -9.72 -10.73 -9.82
C LEU A 221 -9.36 -12.20 -10.02
N THR A 222 -8.08 -12.51 -10.15
CA THR A 222 -7.59 -13.89 -10.15
C THR A 222 -6.52 -14.01 -9.07
N ILE A 223 -6.71 -14.93 -8.14
CA ILE A 223 -5.76 -15.24 -7.07
C ILE A 223 -5.14 -16.60 -7.33
N ARG A 224 -3.81 -16.66 -7.35
CA ARG A 224 -3.04 -17.89 -7.33
C ARG A 224 -2.47 -18.08 -5.92
N TYR A 225 -2.86 -19.18 -5.30
CA TYR A 225 -2.50 -19.51 -3.92
C TYR A 225 -1.24 -20.40 -3.88
N MET A 226 -0.52 -20.33 -2.76
CA MET A 226 0.60 -21.24 -2.48
C MET A 226 0.12 -22.68 -2.34
N LYS A 227 -1.06 -22.90 -1.72
CA LYS A 227 -1.64 -24.22 -1.44
C LYS A 227 -2.97 -24.40 -2.17
N HIS A 228 -3.19 -25.61 -2.72
CA HIS A 228 -4.47 -25.96 -3.37
C HIS A 228 -5.67 -25.93 -2.40
N ALA A 229 -5.43 -26.23 -1.12
CA ALA A 229 -6.48 -26.20 -0.10
C ALA A 229 -7.06 -24.79 0.11
N ASP A 230 -6.20 -23.75 0.08
CA ASP A 230 -6.65 -22.36 0.18
C ASP A 230 -7.45 -21.95 -1.06
N ALA A 231 -7.03 -22.37 -2.25
CA ALA A 231 -7.77 -22.14 -3.48
C ALA A 231 -9.14 -22.84 -3.45
N PHE A 232 -9.19 -24.10 -2.98
CA PHE A 232 -10.44 -24.84 -2.84
C PHE A 232 -11.41 -24.11 -1.89
N LYS A 233 -10.92 -23.67 -0.72
CA LYS A 233 -11.72 -22.90 0.23
C LYS A 233 -12.24 -21.61 -0.40
N ALA A 234 -11.39 -20.83 -1.06
CA ALA A 234 -11.76 -19.57 -1.71
C ALA A 234 -12.77 -19.79 -2.86
N SER A 235 -12.73 -20.92 -3.55
CA SER A 235 -13.68 -21.24 -4.62
C SER A 235 -15.11 -21.46 -4.12
N GLN A 236 -15.31 -21.65 -2.80
CA GLN A 236 -16.64 -21.77 -2.18
C GLN A 236 -17.29 -20.40 -1.93
N TYR A 237 -16.58 -19.31 -2.12
CA TYR A 237 -17.18 -17.98 -2.03
C TYR A 237 -18.20 -17.79 -3.17
N PRO A 238 -19.42 -17.27 -2.88
CA PRO A 238 -20.47 -17.11 -3.88
C PRO A 238 -20.00 -16.34 -5.11
N GLY A 239 -20.13 -16.94 -6.29
CA GLY A 239 -19.69 -16.36 -7.57
C GLY A 239 -18.21 -16.59 -7.92
N ALA A 240 -17.40 -17.14 -7.02
CA ALA A 240 -16.03 -17.52 -7.32
C ALA A 240 -15.97 -18.76 -8.23
N ARG A 241 -14.93 -18.84 -9.06
CA ARG A 241 -14.71 -19.96 -9.99
C ARG A 241 -13.29 -20.48 -9.84
N MET A 242 -13.14 -21.78 -9.66
CA MET A 242 -11.85 -22.44 -9.71
C MET A 242 -11.36 -22.52 -11.16
N LEU A 243 -10.17 -21.97 -11.42
CA LEU A 243 -9.52 -22.02 -12.74
C LEU A 243 -8.50 -23.16 -12.85
N SER A 244 -7.88 -23.50 -11.73
CA SER A 244 -6.89 -24.60 -11.60
C SER A 244 -6.83 -25.02 -10.14
N PRO A 245 -6.11 -26.11 -9.79
CA PRO A 245 -5.98 -26.52 -8.38
C PRO A 245 -5.48 -25.44 -7.42
N LYS A 246 -4.77 -24.43 -7.91
CA LYS A 246 -4.24 -23.33 -7.09
C LYS A 246 -4.79 -21.95 -7.47
N SER A 247 -5.71 -21.84 -8.43
CA SER A 247 -6.15 -20.52 -8.92
C SER A 247 -7.66 -20.39 -8.88
N VAL A 248 -8.14 -19.24 -8.38
CA VAL A 248 -9.55 -18.90 -8.30
C VAL A 248 -9.75 -17.53 -8.92
N SER A 249 -10.84 -17.35 -9.68
CA SER A 249 -11.27 -16.04 -10.19
C SER A 249 -12.60 -15.63 -9.59
N TYR A 250 -12.76 -14.32 -9.45
CA TYR A 250 -14.00 -13.66 -9.09
C TYR A 250 -14.19 -12.42 -9.97
N GLU A 251 -15.39 -12.23 -10.52
CA GLU A 251 -15.71 -11.11 -11.41
C GLU A 251 -16.91 -10.34 -10.88
N ASP A 252 -16.80 -9.00 -10.88
CA ASP A 252 -17.90 -8.11 -10.53
C ASP A 252 -17.76 -6.75 -11.24
N ARG A 253 -18.85 -6.00 -11.31
CA ARG A 253 -18.84 -4.59 -11.73
C ARG A 253 -18.62 -3.64 -10.56
N ASP A 254 -18.94 -4.06 -9.35
CA ASP A 254 -18.70 -3.30 -8.13
C ASP A 254 -17.38 -3.75 -7.49
N TYR A 255 -16.44 -2.83 -7.42
CA TYR A 255 -15.12 -3.07 -6.80
C TYR A 255 -15.22 -3.41 -5.32
N ASP A 256 -16.28 -2.98 -4.62
CA ASP A 256 -16.49 -3.35 -3.21
C ASP A 256 -16.66 -4.85 -3.05
N ASN A 257 -17.28 -5.53 -4.01
CA ASN A 257 -17.42 -6.99 -4.02
C ASN A 257 -16.06 -7.68 -4.28
N ILE A 258 -15.20 -7.10 -5.12
CA ILE A 258 -13.82 -7.56 -5.30
C ILE A 258 -13.05 -7.48 -3.98
N MET A 259 -13.16 -6.37 -3.27
CA MET A 259 -12.48 -6.19 -1.98
C MET A 259 -13.06 -7.08 -0.87
N ARG A 260 -14.37 -7.35 -0.89
CA ARG A 260 -15.00 -8.35 -0.01
C ARG A 260 -14.48 -9.76 -0.30
N PHE A 261 -14.33 -10.12 -1.58
CA PHE A 261 -13.73 -11.41 -1.94
C PHE A 261 -12.31 -11.53 -1.37
N ILE A 262 -11.47 -10.49 -1.50
CA ILE A 262 -10.13 -10.47 -0.89
C ILE A 262 -10.24 -10.64 0.63
N LEU A 263 -11.11 -9.88 1.31
CA LEU A 263 -11.27 -9.93 2.77
C LEU A 263 -11.57 -11.34 3.31
N PHE A 264 -12.39 -12.11 2.59
CA PHE A 264 -12.82 -13.44 3.07
C PHE A 264 -11.98 -14.60 2.53
N CYS A 265 -11.19 -14.38 1.48
CA CYS A 265 -10.47 -15.43 0.77
C CYS A 265 -8.94 -15.35 0.88
N VAL A 266 -8.39 -14.30 1.48
CA VAL A 266 -6.94 -14.10 1.70
C VAL A 266 -6.50 -14.12 3.20
#